data_cf23f0849ecc0e1c05ab617fc520847a
#
_entry.id   cf23f0849ecc0e1c05ab617fc520847a
#
_cell.length_a   1.000
_cell.length_b   1.000
_cell.length_c   1.000
_cell.angle_alpha   90.00
_cell.angle_beta   90.00
_cell.angle_gamma   90.00
#
_symmetry.space_group_name_H-M   'P 1'
#
loop_
_entity.id
_entity.type
_entity.pdbx_description
1 polymer ?
#
loop_
_entity_poly.entity_id
_entity_poly.type
_entity_poly.pdbx_seq_one_letter_code
_entity_poly.pdbx_strand_id
1 'polypeptide(L)'
;MNKVYVHPTAVVDKTAIIGDGTKVWHFVHIRENAEIGRECVLGHSVYIDKEVKIGNHVKLENRATVYRGVKIEDKVFVGPHVTFTNDPYPRSFSTDWRIVPTIVKEGASIGAGTVVMCGVTIGEYAMIGAGSVVTKDIPSHAIAYGNPAKVKGFACKCGRKLKEEKKKRGFILMSCSSCGDKYEIPVKDYAKIKPKVEID
;
A
#
# COMPACT_ATOMS: atom_id res chain seq x y z
N MET A 1 -27.26 9.04 3.45
CA MET A 1 -26.32 7.92 3.26
C MET A 1 -26.05 7.79 1.77
N ASN A 2 -24.79 7.84 1.36
CA ASN A 2 -24.43 7.64 -0.04
C ASN A 2 -24.55 6.15 -0.36
N LYS A 3 -25.38 5.77 -1.34
CA LYS A 3 -25.54 4.36 -1.72
C LYS A 3 -24.23 3.81 -2.32
N VAL A 4 -23.98 2.52 -2.09
CA VAL A 4 -22.95 1.78 -2.82
C VAL A 4 -23.30 1.74 -4.30
N TYR A 5 -22.37 2.06 -5.16
CA TYR A 5 -22.51 1.91 -6.60
C TYR A 5 -21.77 0.65 -7.08
N VAL A 6 -22.45 -0.26 -7.70
CA VAL A 6 -21.85 -1.46 -8.32
C VAL A 6 -22.23 -1.47 -9.80
N HIS A 7 -21.20 -1.41 -10.66
CA HIS A 7 -21.43 -1.50 -12.10
C HIS A 7 -21.98 -2.88 -12.50
N PRO A 8 -22.94 -2.99 -13.42
CA PRO A 8 -23.59 -4.26 -13.78
C PRO A 8 -22.64 -5.36 -14.28
N THR A 9 -21.44 -5.02 -14.77
CA THR A 9 -20.42 -6.00 -15.19
C THR A 9 -19.50 -6.44 -14.06
N ALA A 10 -19.60 -5.88 -12.87
CA ALA A 10 -18.82 -6.32 -11.72
C ALA A 10 -19.38 -7.63 -11.16
N VAL A 11 -18.50 -8.50 -10.70
CA VAL A 11 -18.83 -9.74 -10.02
C VAL A 11 -18.52 -9.58 -8.54
N VAL A 12 -19.56 -9.54 -7.72
CA VAL A 12 -19.45 -9.37 -6.26
C VAL A 12 -20.10 -10.56 -5.57
N ASP A 13 -19.32 -11.26 -4.74
CA ASP A 13 -19.86 -12.37 -3.95
C ASP A 13 -20.88 -11.85 -2.93
N LYS A 14 -21.95 -12.64 -2.71
CA LYS A 14 -23.05 -12.28 -1.79
C LYS A 14 -22.62 -12.12 -0.32
N THR A 15 -21.49 -12.70 0.06
CA THR A 15 -20.94 -12.61 1.42
C THR A 15 -19.98 -11.43 1.60
N ALA A 16 -19.62 -10.72 0.52
CA ALA A 16 -18.79 -9.54 0.59
C ALA A 16 -19.55 -8.37 1.25
N ILE A 17 -18.84 -7.60 2.07
CA ILE A 17 -19.37 -6.42 2.74
C ILE A 17 -18.76 -5.19 2.09
N ILE A 18 -19.60 -4.24 1.63
CA ILE A 18 -19.15 -3.01 1.00
C ILE A 18 -19.79 -1.82 1.71
N GLY A 19 -18.97 -0.92 2.21
CA GLY A 19 -19.41 0.27 2.94
C GLY A 19 -20.02 1.35 2.05
N ASP A 20 -20.82 2.20 2.67
CA ASP A 20 -21.55 3.30 2.01
C ASP A 20 -20.63 4.22 1.18
N GLY A 21 -21.14 4.70 0.06
CA GLY A 21 -20.45 5.62 -0.84
C GLY A 21 -19.34 4.99 -1.69
N THR A 22 -19.05 3.70 -1.50
CA THR A 22 -18.04 2.99 -2.30
C THR A 22 -18.54 2.76 -3.72
N LYS A 23 -17.63 2.96 -4.69
CA LYS A 23 -17.88 2.80 -6.12
C LYS A 23 -17.10 1.62 -6.67
N VAL A 24 -17.82 0.65 -7.20
CA VAL A 24 -17.28 -0.57 -7.83
C VAL A 24 -17.49 -0.46 -9.35
N TRP A 25 -16.40 -0.33 -10.09
CA TRP A 25 -16.44 -0.07 -11.52
C TRP A 25 -16.49 -1.36 -12.35
N HIS A 26 -16.35 -1.22 -13.68
CA HIS A 26 -16.47 -2.29 -14.66
C HIS A 26 -15.53 -3.46 -14.39
N PHE A 27 -16.04 -4.69 -14.49
CA PHE A 27 -15.27 -5.94 -14.40
C PHE A 27 -14.48 -6.11 -13.09
N VAL A 28 -14.82 -5.39 -12.04
CA VAL A 28 -14.27 -5.65 -10.71
C VAL A 28 -14.76 -7.02 -10.24
N HIS A 29 -13.86 -7.79 -9.63
CA HIS A 29 -14.20 -9.06 -9.02
C HIS A 29 -13.88 -9.03 -7.52
N ILE A 30 -14.92 -9.15 -6.69
CA ILE A 30 -14.82 -9.20 -5.23
C ILE A 30 -15.28 -10.56 -4.76
N ARG A 31 -14.38 -11.26 -4.08
CA ARG A 31 -14.62 -12.62 -3.62
C ARG A 31 -15.23 -12.69 -2.22
N GLU A 32 -15.42 -13.95 -1.79
CA GLU A 32 -16.15 -14.34 -0.59
C GLU A 32 -15.55 -13.68 0.67
N ASN A 33 -16.42 -13.17 1.54
CA ASN A 33 -16.09 -12.59 2.84
C ASN A 33 -15.07 -11.43 2.78
N ALA A 34 -14.88 -10.80 1.61
CA ALA A 34 -14.09 -9.57 1.53
C ALA A 34 -14.84 -8.42 2.21
N GLU A 35 -14.11 -7.60 2.97
CA GLU A 35 -14.65 -6.43 3.67
C GLU A 35 -14.04 -5.16 3.07
N ILE A 36 -14.86 -4.31 2.48
CA ILE A 36 -14.46 -3.03 1.91
C ILE A 36 -15.15 -1.90 2.68
N GLY A 37 -14.39 -0.94 3.16
CA GLY A 37 -14.88 0.21 3.90
C GLY A 37 -15.70 1.19 3.07
N ARG A 38 -15.97 2.36 3.64
CA ARG A 38 -16.78 3.43 3.04
C ARG A 38 -15.96 4.32 2.10
N GLU A 39 -16.67 4.97 1.16
CA GLU A 39 -16.11 6.00 0.27
C GLU A 39 -14.87 5.52 -0.51
N CYS A 40 -14.82 4.21 -0.82
CA CYS A 40 -13.75 3.63 -1.63
C CYS A 40 -14.04 3.75 -3.13
N VAL A 41 -12.99 3.68 -3.93
CA VAL A 41 -13.08 3.61 -5.39
C VAL A 41 -12.32 2.38 -5.88
N LEU A 42 -13.03 1.44 -6.49
CA LEU A 42 -12.45 0.24 -7.08
C LEU A 42 -12.52 0.40 -8.61
N GLY A 43 -11.36 0.66 -9.21
CA GLY A 43 -11.23 0.92 -10.65
C GLY A 43 -11.50 -0.32 -11.50
N HIS A 44 -11.46 -0.13 -12.82
CA HIS A 44 -11.74 -1.18 -13.81
C HIS A 44 -10.87 -2.43 -13.60
N SER A 45 -11.50 -3.62 -13.59
CA SER A 45 -10.83 -4.93 -13.46
C SER A 45 -9.97 -5.09 -12.20
N VAL A 46 -10.29 -4.40 -11.12
CA VAL A 46 -9.68 -4.68 -9.81
C VAL A 46 -10.10 -6.07 -9.37
N TYR A 47 -9.16 -6.85 -8.86
CA TYR A 47 -9.42 -8.16 -8.24
C TYR A 47 -9.16 -8.10 -6.74
N ILE A 48 -10.15 -8.50 -5.95
CA ILE A 48 -10.09 -8.60 -4.49
C ILE A 48 -10.42 -10.02 -4.11
N ASP A 49 -9.44 -10.72 -3.56
CA ASP A 49 -9.57 -12.12 -3.16
C ASP A 49 -10.38 -12.26 -1.85
N LYS A 50 -10.71 -13.48 -1.51
CA LYS A 50 -11.51 -13.80 -0.33
C LYS A 50 -10.85 -13.32 0.97
N GLU A 51 -11.69 -12.88 1.92
CA GLU A 51 -11.26 -12.47 3.26
C GLU A 51 -10.31 -11.25 3.31
N VAL A 52 -10.11 -10.56 2.19
CA VAL A 52 -9.32 -9.32 2.14
C VAL A 52 -10.06 -8.22 2.90
N LYS A 53 -9.30 -7.41 3.67
CA LYS A 53 -9.84 -6.29 4.44
C LYS A 53 -9.28 -4.97 3.92
N ILE A 54 -10.19 -4.09 3.52
CA ILE A 54 -9.89 -2.75 2.98
C ILE A 54 -10.61 -1.72 3.82
N GLY A 55 -9.86 -0.74 4.33
CA GLY A 55 -10.37 0.38 5.12
C GLY A 55 -11.20 1.38 4.34
N ASN A 56 -11.41 2.55 4.91
CA ASN A 56 -12.23 3.61 4.34
C ASN A 56 -11.41 4.54 3.42
N HIS A 57 -12.08 5.21 2.47
CA HIS A 57 -11.47 6.17 1.56
C HIS A 57 -10.26 5.60 0.76
N VAL A 58 -10.25 4.30 0.53
CA VAL A 58 -9.21 3.62 -0.24
C VAL A 58 -9.49 3.73 -1.73
N LYS A 59 -8.45 3.97 -2.50
CA LYS A 59 -8.54 4.01 -3.95
C LYS A 59 -7.66 2.91 -4.55
N LEU A 60 -8.29 1.91 -5.15
CA LEU A 60 -7.63 0.90 -5.96
C LEU A 60 -7.83 1.26 -7.43
N GLU A 61 -6.74 1.56 -8.12
CA GLU A 61 -6.76 1.90 -9.54
C GLU A 61 -6.89 0.66 -10.43
N ASN A 62 -7.11 0.89 -11.71
CA ASN A 62 -7.41 -0.16 -12.68
C ASN A 62 -6.44 -1.35 -12.62
N ARG A 63 -6.99 -2.56 -12.62
CA ARG A 63 -6.24 -3.84 -12.61
C ARG A 63 -5.32 -4.04 -11.42
N ALA A 64 -5.54 -3.34 -10.31
CA ALA A 64 -4.88 -3.71 -9.07
C ALA A 64 -5.37 -5.09 -8.60
N THR A 65 -4.44 -5.92 -8.12
CA THR A 65 -4.73 -7.30 -7.69
C THR A 65 -4.35 -7.46 -6.22
N VAL A 66 -5.36 -7.74 -5.39
CA VAL A 66 -5.22 -7.85 -3.93
C VAL A 66 -5.57 -9.27 -3.52
N TYR A 67 -4.56 -10.08 -3.24
CA TYR A 67 -4.72 -11.47 -2.85
C TYR A 67 -5.02 -11.63 -1.35
N ARG A 68 -5.55 -12.80 -0.98
CA ARG A 68 -5.84 -13.19 0.40
C ARG A 68 -4.61 -13.02 1.31
N GLY A 69 -4.84 -12.52 2.54
CA GLY A 69 -3.79 -12.18 3.50
C GLY A 69 -3.34 -10.72 3.45
N VAL A 70 -3.79 -9.94 2.47
CA VAL A 70 -3.52 -8.50 2.42
C VAL A 70 -4.55 -7.75 3.25
N LYS A 71 -4.07 -6.82 4.09
CA LYS A 71 -4.87 -5.82 4.79
C LYS A 71 -4.45 -4.43 4.34
N ILE A 72 -5.41 -3.62 3.89
CA ILE A 72 -5.21 -2.23 3.48
C ILE A 72 -5.97 -1.34 4.47
N GLU A 73 -5.28 -0.42 5.13
CA GLU A 73 -5.90 0.53 6.07
C GLU A 73 -6.50 1.73 5.33
N ASP A 74 -7.00 2.72 6.08
CA ASP A 74 -7.73 3.87 5.55
C ASP A 74 -6.88 4.75 4.63
N LYS A 75 -7.52 5.46 3.69
CA LYS A 75 -6.92 6.50 2.84
C LYS A 75 -5.72 6.05 2.00
N VAL A 76 -5.58 4.74 1.77
CA VAL A 76 -4.49 4.20 0.93
C VAL A 76 -4.81 4.40 -0.55
N PHE A 77 -3.79 4.78 -1.31
CA PHE A 77 -3.82 4.81 -2.76
C PHE A 77 -3.01 3.63 -3.33
N VAL A 78 -3.64 2.84 -4.18
CA VAL A 78 -3.01 1.73 -4.92
C VAL A 78 -3.11 2.01 -6.40
N GLY A 79 -1.98 2.26 -7.03
CA GLY A 79 -1.88 2.60 -8.45
C GLY A 79 -2.30 1.46 -9.39
N PRO A 80 -2.49 1.75 -10.68
CA PRO A 80 -2.89 0.75 -11.65
C PRO A 80 -1.84 -0.36 -11.79
N HIS A 81 -2.33 -1.58 -12.02
CA HIS A 81 -1.50 -2.78 -12.17
C HIS A 81 -0.60 -3.12 -10.96
N VAL A 82 -0.88 -2.60 -9.78
CA VAL A 82 -0.20 -3.06 -8.57
C VAL A 82 -0.64 -4.48 -8.25
N THR A 83 0.33 -5.33 -7.93
CA THR A 83 0.08 -6.73 -7.58
C THR A 83 0.67 -7.04 -6.21
N PHE A 84 -0.19 -7.54 -5.31
CA PHE A 84 0.26 -8.13 -4.05
C PHE A 84 0.41 -9.64 -4.24
N THR A 85 1.47 -10.23 -3.68
CA THR A 85 1.60 -11.70 -3.61
C THR A 85 1.19 -12.20 -2.22
N ASN A 86 0.95 -13.49 -2.06
CA ASN A 86 0.54 -14.07 -0.77
C ASN A 86 1.25 -15.38 -0.41
N ASP A 87 1.96 -15.99 -1.36
CA ASP A 87 2.74 -17.21 -1.16
C ASP A 87 4.23 -16.93 -1.42
N PRO A 88 5.12 -17.15 -0.43
CA PRO A 88 6.55 -16.93 -0.60
C PRO A 88 7.25 -18.03 -1.41
N TYR A 89 6.66 -19.23 -1.51
CA TYR A 89 7.25 -20.39 -2.17
C TYR A 89 6.28 -21.11 -3.11
N PRO A 90 5.73 -20.41 -4.12
CA PRO A 90 4.67 -20.96 -4.95
C PRO A 90 5.16 -22.15 -5.76
N ARG A 91 4.43 -23.28 -5.67
CA ARG A 91 4.60 -24.47 -6.48
C ARG A 91 3.22 -25.05 -6.80
N SER A 92 2.92 -25.26 -8.07
CA SER A 92 1.60 -25.74 -8.52
C SER A 92 1.22 -27.12 -7.97
N PHE A 93 2.22 -27.91 -7.65
CA PHE A 93 2.06 -29.27 -7.12
C PHE A 93 2.16 -29.38 -5.59
N SER A 94 2.47 -28.28 -4.88
CA SER A 94 2.61 -28.31 -3.40
C SER A 94 1.24 -28.22 -2.74
N THR A 95 1.04 -29.04 -1.72
CA THR A 95 -0.10 -28.96 -0.80
C THR A 95 0.23 -28.14 0.46
N ASP A 96 1.49 -27.83 0.71
CA ASP A 96 1.96 -26.97 1.82
C ASP A 96 1.97 -25.51 1.37
N TRP A 97 0.76 -24.95 1.26
CA TRP A 97 0.58 -23.58 0.86
C TRP A 97 0.32 -22.68 2.08
N ARG A 98 1.12 -21.62 2.22
CA ARG A 98 1.02 -20.70 3.34
C ARG A 98 0.73 -19.28 2.87
N ILE A 99 -0.29 -18.67 3.47
CA ILE A 99 -0.52 -17.24 3.32
C ILE A 99 0.38 -16.50 4.31
N VAL A 100 1.21 -15.59 3.78
CA VAL A 100 2.00 -14.67 4.60
C VAL A 100 1.38 -13.27 4.51
N PRO A 101 0.85 -12.73 5.65
CA PRO A 101 0.11 -11.49 5.63
C PRO A 101 0.95 -10.29 5.19
N THR A 102 0.33 -9.38 4.44
CA THR A 102 0.89 -8.08 4.05
C THR A 102 0.00 -6.96 4.59
N ILE A 103 0.60 -5.90 5.14
CA ILE A 103 -0.14 -4.78 5.71
C ILE A 103 0.26 -3.49 5.00
N VAL A 104 -0.74 -2.77 4.51
CA VAL A 104 -0.57 -1.41 4.00
C VAL A 104 -1.23 -0.44 4.98
N LYS A 105 -0.42 0.38 5.61
CA LYS A 105 -0.85 1.31 6.66
C LYS A 105 -1.51 2.56 6.10
N GLU A 106 -2.24 3.27 6.97
CA GLU A 106 -3.03 4.45 6.62
C GLU A 106 -2.25 5.45 5.75
N GLY A 107 -2.91 5.97 4.74
CA GLY A 107 -2.40 7.04 3.89
C GLY A 107 -1.23 6.67 2.99
N ALA A 108 -0.78 5.41 2.97
CA ALA A 108 0.28 4.99 2.07
C ALA A 108 -0.14 5.09 0.60
N SER A 109 0.83 5.36 -0.29
CA SER A 109 0.61 5.43 -1.73
C SER A 109 1.55 4.48 -2.46
N ILE A 110 0.99 3.62 -3.31
CA ILE A 110 1.75 2.63 -4.07
C ILE A 110 1.64 2.97 -5.56
N GLY A 111 2.76 3.26 -6.19
CA GLY A 111 2.84 3.65 -7.60
C GLY A 111 2.49 2.51 -8.56
N ALA A 112 2.09 2.90 -9.77
CA ALA A 112 1.65 1.99 -10.83
C ALA A 112 2.67 0.87 -11.11
N GLY A 113 2.17 -0.35 -11.39
CA GLY A 113 3.01 -1.49 -11.77
C GLY A 113 3.93 -2.02 -10.67
N THR A 114 3.73 -1.60 -9.42
CA THR A 114 4.50 -2.10 -8.28
C THR A 114 4.11 -3.53 -7.95
N VAL A 115 5.10 -4.38 -7.67
CA VAL A 115 4.89 -5.70 -7.07
C VAL A 115 5.22 -5.63 -5.58
N VAL A 116 4.28 -6.03 -4.74
CA VAL A 116 4.47 -6.11 -3.28
C VAL A 116 4.54 -7.57 -2.88
N MET A 117 5.71 -8.00 -2.41
CA MET A 117 5.88 -9.36 -1.90
C MET A 117 5.14 -9.54 -0.58
N CYS A 118 4.69 -10.75 -0.34
CA CYS A 118 4.02 -11.09 0.91
C CYS A 118 4.96 -10.98 2.12
N GLY A 119 4.38 -10.76 3.30
CA GLY A 119 5.12 -10.64 4.56
C GLY A 119 5.69 -9.26 4.85
N VAL A 120 5.42 -8.24 4.01
CA VAL A 120 5.92 -6.89 4.24
C VAL A 120 4.86 -5.98 4.86
N THR A 121 5.33 -4.98 5.62
CA THR A 121 4.52 -3.84 6.07
C THR A 121 4.94 -2.59 5.32
N ILE A 122 3.99 -1.93 4.65
CA ILE A 122 4.19 -0.57 4.11
C ILE A 122 3.66 0.41 5.15
N GLY A 123 4.55 1.24 5.71
CA GLY A 123 4.26 2.16 6.82
C GLY A 123 3.33 3.31 6.42
N GLU A 124 2.80 3.98 7.44
CA GLU A 124 1.87 5.11 7.28
C GLU A 124 2.45 6.20 6.38
N TYR A 125 1.65 6.69 5.45
CA TYR A 125 2.02 7.76 4.51
C TYR A 125 3.31 7.48 3.71
N ALA A 126 3.76 6.22 3.64
CA ALA A 126 4.87 5.84 2.78
C ALA A 126 4.49 5.99 1.30
N MET A 127 5.45 6.32 0.47
CA MET A 127 5.28 6.47 -0.98
C MET A 127 6.17 5.49 -1.72
N ILE A 128 5.57 4.57 -2.46
CA ILE A 128 6.28 3.62 -3.31
C ILE A 128 6.25 4.14 -4.75
N GLY A 129 7.42 4.31 -5.35
CA GLY A 129 7.54 4.73 -6.75
C GLY A 129 7.03 3.67 -7.72
N ALA A 130 6.53 4.10 -8.87
CA ALA A 130 6.01 3.20 -9.90
C ALA A 130 7.08 2.18 -10.38
N GLY A 131 6.63 0.98 -10.76
CA GLY A 131 7.50 -0.09 -11.25
C GLY A 131 8.43 -0.71 -10.19
N SER A 132 8.18 -0.49 -8.92
CA SER A 132 9.02 -0.99 -7.83
C SER A 132 8.70 -2.45 -7.49
N VAL A 133 9.68 -3.15 -6.86
CA VAL A 133 9.47 -4.46 -6.24
C VAL A 133 9.76 -4.33 -4.74
N VAL A 134 8.70 -4.35 -3.92
CA VAL A 134 8.80 -4.21 -2.47
C VAL A 134 9.05 -5.58 -1.85
N THR A 135 10.26 -5.78 -1.33
CA THR A 135 10.72 -7.06 -0.76
C THR A 135 10.96 -7.02 0.74
N LYS A 136 10.85 -5.84 1.37
CA LYS A 136 11.09 -5.61 2.81
C LYS A 136 10.16 -4.51 3.31
N ASP A 137 9.99 -4.44 4.62
CA ASP A 137 9.21 -3.39 5.27
C ASP A 137 9.69 -1.99 4.88
N ILE A 138 8.70 -1.14 4.62
CA ILE A 138 8.91 0.27 4.31
C ILE A 138 8.51 1.10 5.52
N PRO A 139 9.40 1.93 6.08
CA PRO A 139 9.08 2.80 7.21
C PRO A 139 7.96 3.81 6.90
N SER A 140 7.28 4.27 7.95
CA SER A 140 6.31 5.37 7.83
C SER A 140 6.97 6.60 7.21
N HIS A 141 6.22 7.28 6.34
CA HIS A 141 6.68 8.45 5.59
C HIS A 141 7.83 8.20 4.59
N ALA A 142 8.36 6.98 4.46
CA ALA A 142 9.48 6.74 3.56
C ALA A 142 9.05 6.83 2.08
N ILE A 143 9.91 7.44 1.27
CA ILE A 143 9.87 7.35 -0.20
C ILE A 143 10.79 6.20 -0.59
N ALA A 144 10.24 5.15 -1.21
CA ALA A 144 11.02 3.99 -1.65
C ALA A 144 10.70 3.63 -3.10
N TYR A 145 11.72 3.25 -3.86
CA TYR A 145 11.55 2.79 -5.24
C TYR A 145 12.71 1.94 -5.74
N GLY A 146 12.49 1.27 -6.85
CA GLY A 146 13.44 0.41 -7.55
C GLY A 146 13.15 -1.08 -7.41
N ASN A 147 13.99 -1.92 -7.98
CA ASN A 147 13.94 -3.38 -7.89
C ASN A 147 15.29 -3.93 -7.40
N PRO A 148 15.39 -4.36 -6.12
CA PRO A 148 14.40 -4.19 -5.06
C PRO A 148 14.23 -2.74 -4.61
N ALA A 149 13.05 -2.40 -4.09
CA ALA A 149 12.76 -1.05 -3.58
C ALA A 149 13.67 -0.71 -2.39
N LYS A 150 14.25 0.50 -2.44
CA LYS A 150 15.11 1.04 -1.37
C LYS A 150 14.61 2.41 -0.95
N VAL A 151 14.71 2.71 0.34
CA VAL A 151 14.36 4.04 0.87
C VAL A 151 15.30 5.09 0.26
N LYS A 152 14.73 6.17 -0.26
CA LYS A 152 15.43 7.26 -0.95
C LYS A 152 15.13 8.65 -0.36
N GLY A 153 14.22 8.71 0.62
CA GLY A 153 13.84 9.94 1.28
C GLY A 153 12.61 9.74 2.14
N PHE A 154 12.00 10.86 2.54
CA PHE A 154 10.76 10.85 3.32
C PHE A 154 9.75 11.84 2.72
N ALA A 155 8.47 11.54 2.88
CA ALA A 155 7.34 12.32 2.39
C ALA A 155 6.48 12.86 3.54
N CYS A 156 5.96 14.04 3.31
CA CYS A 156 4.89 14.62 4.12
C CYS A 156 3.55 13.92 3.83
N LYS A 157 2.59 14.01 4.73
CA LYS A 157 1.19 13.60 4.48
C LYS A 157 0.58 14.25 3.24
N CYS A 158 1.01 15.46 2.89
CA CYS A 158 0.58 16.13 1.66
C CYS A 158 1.24 15.58 0.37
N GLY A 159 2.10 14.55 0.46
CA GLY A 159 2.79 13.91 -0.66
C GLY A 159 4.08 14.59 -1.10
N ARG A 160 4.48 15.71 -0.52
CA ARG A 160 5.73 16.41 -0.88
C ARG A 160 6.92 15.84 -0.13
N LYS A 161 8.09 15.83 -0.76
CA LYS A 161 9.34 15.39 -0.15
C LYS A 161 9.72 16.29 1.02
N LEU A 162 10.08 15.68 2.15
CA LEU A 162 10.57 16.37 3.35
C LEU A 162 12.03 16.79 3.16
N LYS A 163 12.40 17.91 3.82
CA LYS A 163 13.77 18.41 3.93
C LYS A 163 14.28 18.24 5.35
N GLU A 164 15.54 17.86 5.51
CA GLU A 164 16.20 17.80 6.82
C GLU A 164 16.36 19.23 7.37
N GLU A 165 15.94 19.44 8.61
CA GLU A 165 16.18 20.68 9.35
C GLU A 165 17.30 20.51 10.36
N LYS A 166 17.20 19.48 11.23
CA LYS A 166 18.12 19.31 12.35
C LYS A 166 18.27 17.85 12.75
N LYS A 167 19.50 17.43 13.05
CA LYS A 167 19.76 16.14 13.69
C LYS A 167 19.64 16.28 15.21
N LYS A 168 18.91 15.38 15.84
CA LYS A 168 18.74 15.28 17.28
C LYS A 168 19.08 13.87 17.76
N ARG A 169 19.27 13.69 19.08
CA ARG A 169 19.49 12.36 19.65
C ARG A 169 18.25 11.48 19.40
N GLY A 170 18.42 10.40 18.61
CA GLY A 170 17.37 9.41 18.32
C GLY A 170 16.51 9.69 17.09
N PHE A 171 16.46 10.92 16.56
CA PHE A 171 15.67 11.24 15.36
C PHE A 171 16.24 12.41 14.55
N ILE A 172 15.77 12.50 13.32
CA ILE A 172 16.02 13.62 12.41
C ILE A 172 14.75 14.44 12.30
N LEU A 173 14.78 15.72 12.66
CA LEU A 173 13.69 16.64 12.42
C LEU A 173 13.67 17.01 10.93
N MET A 174 12.55 16.76 10.29
CA MET A 174 12.33 17.08 8.88
C MET A 174 11.08 17.94 8.71
N SER A 175 11.06 18.81 7.73
CA SER A 175 9.93 19.70 7.46
C SER A 175 9.46 19.63 6.01
N CYS A 176 8.21 19.98 5.82
CA CYS A 176 7.60 20.14 4.51
C CYS A 176 7.61 21.61 4.10
N SER A 177 8.29 21.93 2.99
CA SER A 177 8.32 23.30 2.47
C SER A 177 6.99 23.75 1.85
N SER A 178 6.01 22.85 1.68
CA SER A 178 4.72 23.15 1.06
C SER A 178 3.61 23.46 2.08
N CYS A 179 3.51 22.69 3.18
CA CYS A 179 2.47 22.86 4.20
C CYS A 179 3.01 23.25 5.59
N GLY A 180 4.34 23.25 5.77
CA GLY A 180 4.97 23.63 7.04
C GLY A 180 5.03 22.51 8.09
N ASP A 181 4.38 21.36 7.85
CA ASP A 181 4.37 20.25 8.81
C ASP A 181 5.79 19.74 9.11
N LYS A 182 6.01 19.35 10.37
CA LYS A 182 7.28 18.81 10.84
C LYS A 182 7.12 17.38 11.31
N TYR A 183 8.16 16.58 11.07
CA TYR A 183 8.19 15.15 11.36
C TYR A 183 9.50 14.76 12.05
N GLU A 184 9.38 13.87 13.02
CA GLU A 184 10.54 13.25 13.68
C GLU A 184 10.77 11.87 13.07
N ILE A 185 11.76 11.76 12.20
CA ILE A 185 12.12 10.50 11.55
C ILE A 185 13.17 9.78 12.41
N PRO A 186 12.89 8.54 12.89
CA PRO A 186 13.87 7.79 13.67
C PRO A 186 15.20 7.62 12.93
N VAL A 187 16.33 7.78 13.64
CA VAL A 187 17.67 7.64 13.04
C VAL A 187 17.85 6.30 12.33
N LYS A 188 17.29 5.20 12.88
CA LYS A 188 17.33 3.86 12.25
C LYS A 188 16.67 3.82 10.87
N ASP A 189 15.62 4.61 10.65
CA ASP A 189 14.90 4.67 9.37
C ASP A 189 15.57 5.65 8.43
N TYR A 190 16.06 6.77 8.95
CA TYR A 190 16.84 7.73 8.18
C TYR A 190 18.15 7.12 7.63
N ALA A 191 18.80 6.26 8.39
CA ALA A 191 20.02 5.57 7.96
C ALA A 191 19.83 4.67 6.72
N LYS A 192 18.58 4.27 6.42
CA LYS A 192 18.27 3.49 5.21
C LYS A 192 18.45 4.28 3.90
N ILE A 193 18.51 5.62 3.95
CA ILE A 193 18.76 6.46 2.76
C ILE A 193 20.24 6.37 2.33
N LYS A 194 21.14 6.30 3.30
CA LYS A 194 22.60 6.19 3.06
C LYS A 194 23.03 4.82 3.56
N PRO A 195 23.26 3.83 2.69
CA PRO A 195 24.01 2.65 3.12
C PRO A 195 25.34 3.14 3.66
N LYS A 196 25.80 2.58 4.81
CA LYS A 196 27.15 2.81 5.29
C LYS A 196 28.08 2.54 4.11
N VAL A 197 28.84 3.53 3.71
CA VAL A 197 30.03 3.32 2.89
C VAL A 197 30.99 2.61 3.85
N GLU A 198 31.19 1.32 3.64
CA GLU A 198 32.34 0.64 4.23
C GLU A 198 33.55 1.35 3.64
N ILE A 199 34.27 2.05 4.49
CA ILE A 199 35.60 2.59 4.15
C ILE A 199 36.50 1.39 4.35
N ASP A 200 37.01 0.87 3.23
CA ASP A 200 38.13 -0.08 3.21
C ASP A 200 39.37 0.51 3.92
#